data_f4bd77760810bcf14bb8b2d8870707c1
#
_entry.id   f4bd77760810bcf14bb8b2d8870707c1
#
_cell.length_a   1.000
_cell.length_b   1.000
_cell.length_c   1.000
_cell.angle_alpha   90.00
_cell.angle_beta   90.00
_cell.angle_gamma   90.00
#
_symmetry.space_group_name_H-M   'P 1'
#
loop_
_entity.id
_entity.type
_entity.pdbx_description
1 polymer ?
#
loop_
_entity_poly.entity_id
_entity_poly.type
_entity_poly.pdbx_seq_one_letter_code
_entity_poly.pdbx_strand_id
1 'polypeptide(L)'
;MARILVVDDDQGMREFLEIMLTQEGYDVTCAEGPARAMNICRKNVFDLVITDLKMPKIDGIEFLKNVKDQYPDTIVILITAYASGETAVNAMKEGAYDYVEKGGSIEELKKVVHSALLKKGVIDEKNEKKPEEEHASFCGMIGSTREMQKIFGTIKKVADTPANILILGKSGTRKKLMTRAIHDNSSRTKMPIVIIN
;
A
#
# COMPACT_ATOMS: atom_id res chain seq x y z
N MET A 1 -13.37 5.43 -15.00
CA MET A 1 -12.34 4.44 -14.63
C MET A 1 -11.00 5.11 -14.77
N ALA A 2 -10.19 5.15 -13.72
CA ALA A 2 -8.89 5.83 -13.78
C ALA A 2 -7.90 5.05 -14.65
N ARG A 3 -7.13 5.77 -15.46
CA ARG A 3 -6.17 5.21 -16.42
C ARG A 3 -4.76 5.37 -15.90
N ILE A 4 -4.07 4.25 -15.72
CA ILE A 4 -2.72 4.18 -15.15
C ILE A 4 -1.74 3.65 -16.19
N LEU A 5 -0.61 4.33 -16.34
CA LEU A 5 0.53 3.85 -17.14
C LEU A 5 1.61 3.33 -16.20
N VAL A 6 2.01 2.09 -16.38
CA VAL A 6 3.13 1.45 -15.67
C VAL A 6 4.35 1.39 -16.58
N VAL A 7 5.49 1.90 -16.09
CA VAL A 7 6.74 1.99 -16.86
C VAL A 7 7.86 1.35 -16.05
N ASP A 8 8.35 0.20 -16.49
CA ASP A 8 9.40 -0.55 -15.82
C ASP A 8 10.12 -1.40 -16.86
N ASP A 9 11.41 -1.60 -16.79
CA ASP A 9 12.13 -2.50 -17.72
C ASP A 9 12.01 -3.97 -17.32
N ASP A 10 11.71 -4.27 -16.04
CA ASP A 10 11.44 -5.61 -15.56
C ASP A 10 10.02 -6.08 -15.96
N GLN A 11 9.94 -7.13 -16.75
CA GLN A 11 8.66 -7.70 -17.19
C GLN A 11 7.82 -8.24 -16.02
N GLY A 12 8.45 -8.92 -15.06
CA GLY A 12 7.75 -9.50 -13.91
C GLY A 12 7.11 -8.41 -13.05
N MET A 13 7.80 -7.28 -12.87
CA MET A 13 7.25 -6.13 -12.13
C MET A 13 6.08 -5.50 -12.88
N ARG A 14 6.17 -5.34 -14.21
CA ARG A 14 5.04 -4.83 -15.00
C ARG A 14 3.81 -5.72 -14.87
N GLU A 15 3.97 -7.03 -15.06
CA GLU A 15 2.86 -8.00 -14.95
C GLU A 15 2.24 -7.99 -13.54
N PHE A 16 3.07 -7.93 -12.51
CA PHE A 16 2.62 -7.84 -11.12
C PHE A 16 1.78 -6.59 -10.88
N LEU A 17 2.28 -5.42 -11.29
CA LEU A 17 1.58 -4.14 -11.12
C LEU A 17 0.29 -4.09 -11.94
N GLU A 18 0.31 -4.61 -13.17
CA GLU A 18 -0.87 -4.69 -14.04
C GLU A 18 -1.99 -5.52 -13.39
N ILE A 19 -1.67 -6.73 -12.92
CA ILE A 19 -2.63 -7.60 -12.25
C ILE A 19 -3.18 -6.93 -10.99
N MET A 20 -2.30 -6.41 -10.13
CA MET A 20 -2.68 -5.77 -8.87
C MET A 20 -3.61 -4.57 -9.09
N LEU A 21 -3.26 -3.67 -10.00
CA LEU A 21 -4.02 -2.44 -10.25
C LEU A 21 -5.32 -2.71 -11.01
N THR A 22 -5.33 -3.71 -11.90
CA THR A 22 -6.56 -4.13 -12.59
C THR A 22 -7.56 -4.75 -11.61
N GLN A 23 -7.09 -5.50 -10.61
CA GLN A 23 -7.95 -6.03 -9.53
C GLN A 23 -8.58 -4.92 -8.68
N GLU A 24 -7.90 -3.77 -8.54
CA GLU A 24 -8.46 -2.57 -7.89
C GLU A 24 -9.44 -1.79 -8.79
N GLY A 25 -9.66 -2.24 -10.03
CA GLY A 25 -10.61 -1.63 -10.96
C GLY A 25 -10.04 -0.49 -11.78
N TYR A 26 -8.73 -0.38 -11.96
CA TYR A 26 -8.10 0.61 -12.83
C TYR A 26 -7.88 0.08 -14.26
N ASP A 27 -7.86 0.98 -15.24
CA ASP A 27 -7.46 0.68 -16.61
C ASP A 27 -5.93 0.84 -16.74
N VAL A 28 -5.22 -0.28 -16.90
CA VAL A 28 -3.76 -0.30 -16.84
C VAL A 28 -3.15 -0.53 -18.20
N THR A 29 -2.17 0.28 -18.54
CA THR A 29 -1.33 0.11 -19.73
C THR A 29 0.13 0.00 -19.31
N CYS A 30 0.88 -0.93 -19.89
CA CYS A 30 2.28 -1.15 -19.57
C CYS A 30 3.22 -0.71 -20.68
N ALA A 31 4.40 -0.19 -20.30
CA ALA A 31 5.49 0.15 -21.19
C ALA A 31 6.83 -0.35 -20.63
N GLU A 32 7.67 -0.89 -21.50
CA GLU A 32 8.99 -1.46 -21.14
C GLU A 32 10.08 -0.41 -20.92
N GLY A 33 9.72 0.87 -20.97
CA GLY A 33 10.65 1.97 -20.72
C GLY A 33 10.15 3.32 -21.21
N PRO A 34 10.89 4.39 -20.91
CA PRO A 34 10.48 5.79 -21.14
C PRO A 34 10.11 6.13 -22.58
N ALA A 35 10.89 5.68 -23.57
CA ALA A 35 10.63 5.97 -24.98
C ALA A 35 9.28 5.42 -25.44
N ARG A 36 8.94 4.17 -25.07
CA ARG A 36 7.66 3.55 -25.37
C ARG A 36 6.52 4.24 -24.61
N ALA A 37 6.75 4.56 -23.35
CA ALA A 37 5.80 5.26 -22.50
C ALA A 37 5.41 6.63 -23.10
N MET A 38 6.37 7.44 -23.53
CA MET A 38 6.10 8.73 -24.16
C MET A 38 5.30 8.59 -25.48
N ASN A 39 5.58 7.55 -26.29
CA ASN A 39 4.79 7.29 -27.50
C ASN A 39 3.34 6.90 -27.19
N ILE A 40 3.12 6.19 -26.08
CA ILE A 40 1.78 5.83 -25.57
C ILE A 40 1.07 7.09 -25.05
N CYS A 41 1.73 7.94 -24.27
CA CYS A 41 1.19 9.20 -23.75
C CYS A 41 0.75 10.18 -24.84
N ARG A 42 1.44 10.19 -25.98
CA ARG A 42 1.02 11.04 -27.13
C ARG A 42 -0.35 10.67 -27.72
N LYS A 43 -0.77 9.41 -27.55
CA LYS A 43 -2.02 8.87 -28.10
C LYS A 43 -3.12 8.71 -27.06
N ASN A 44 -2.78 8.75 -25.80
CA ASN A 44 -3.67 8.46 -24.68
C ASN A 44 -3.43 9.42 -23.54
N VAL A 45 -4.49 9.75 -22.82
CA VAL A 45 -4.41 10.51 -21.57
C VAL A 45 -4.37 9.53 -20.39
N PHE A 46 -3.47 9.75 -19.46
CA PHE A 46 -3.35 8.98 -18.22
C PHE A 46 -3.58 9.87 -17.01
N ASP A 47 -4.23 9.31 -16.01
CA ASP A 47 -4.46 9.99 -14.75
C ASP A 47 -3.23 9.89 -13.85
N LEU A 48 -2.56 8.74 -13.93
CA LEU A 48 -1.40 8.42 -13.10
C LEU A 48 -0.38 7.62 -13.92
N VAL A 49 0.89 7.90 -13.67
CA VAL A 49 2.04 7.14 -14.15
C VAL A 49 2.78 6.55 -12.96
N ILE A 50 3.06 5.27 -13.01
CA ILE A 50 3.98 4.61 -12.07
C ILE A 50 5.23 4.26 -12.87
N THR A 51 6.40 4.73 -12.45
CA THR A 51 7.64 4.48 -13.17
C THR A 51 8.75 4.00 -12.26
N ASP A 52 9.55 3.05 -12.74
CA ASP A 52 10.81 2.74 -12.07
C ASP A 52 11.74 3.95 -12.12
N LEU A 53 12.55 4.08 -11.06
CA LEU A 53 13.60 5.07 -10.99
C LEU A 53 14.79 4.71 -11.89
N LYS A 54 15.20 3.44 -11.90
CA LYS A 54 16.40 2.98 -12.61
C LYS A 54 16.02 2.18 -13.84
N MET A 55 15.99 2.82 -14.97
CA MET A 55 15.75 2.19 -16.26
C MET A 55 16.94 2.43 -17.22
N PRO A 56 17.19 1.52 -18.19
CA PRO A 56 18.20 1.73 -19.21
C PRO A 56 17.95 2.99 -20.06
N LYS A 57 19.02 3.74 -20.36
CA LYS A 57 19.05 4.92 -21.25
C LYS A 57 18.49 6.21 -20.67
N ILE A 58 17.37 6.20 -20.00
CA ILE A 58 16.72 7.38 -19.40
C ILE A 58 16.26 6.95 -18.01
N ASP A 59 16.71 7.67 -16.98
CA ASP A 59 16.28 7.37 -15.62
C ASP A 59 14.84 7.88 -15.34
N GLY A 60 14.24 7.36 -14.27
CA GLY A 60 12.86 7.69 -13.92
C GLY A 60 12.66 9.16 -13.56
N ILE A 61 13.68 9.86 -13.08
CA ILE A 61 13.59 11.31 -12.78
C ILE A 61 13.56 12.13 -14.06
N GLU A 62 14.40 11.81 -15.04
CA GLU A 62 14.37 12.44 -16.35
C GLU A 62 13.04 12.19 -17.07
N PHE A 63 12.53 10.96 -16.96
CA PHE A 63 11.20 10.62 -17.49
C PHE A 63 10.09 11.38 -16.77
N LEU A 64 10.13 11.51 -15.45
CA LEU A 64 9.21 12.33 -14.66
C LEU A 64 9.16 13.77 -15.17
N LYS A 65 10.32 14.41 -15.37
CA LYS A 65 10.40 15.78 -15.92
C LYS A 65 9.70 15.88 -17.27
N ASN A 66 10.01 14.97 -18.18
CA ASN A 66 9.40 14.93 -19.51
C ASN A 66 7.87 14.76 -19.46
N VAL A 67 7.37 13.93 -18.51
CA VAL A 67 5.93 13.77 -18.31
C VAL A 67 5.32 15.04 -17.74
N LYS A 68 5.95 15.68 -16.75
CA LYS A 68 5.43 16.90 -16.14
C LYS A 68 5.43 18.09 -17.08
N ASP A 69 6.42 18.21 -17.94
CA ASP A 69 6.50 19.27 -18.94
C ASP A 69 5.41 19.16 -20.01
N GLN A 70 5.09 17.94 -20.45
CA GLN A 70 4.11 17.72 -21.52
C GLN A 70 2.70 17.45 -21.00
N TYR A 71 2.58 16.87 -19.80
CA TYR A 71 1.31 16.45 -19.19
C TYR A 71 1.29 16.86 -17.70
N PRO A 72 1.21 18.14 -17.37
CA PRO A 72 1.35 18.66 -15.99
C PRO A 72 0.30 18.08 -15.03
N ASP A 73 -0.89 17.77 -15.51
CA ASP A 73 -1.98 17.21 -14.69
C ASP A 73 -1.84 15.71 -14.42
N THR A 74 -0.91 15.03 -15.10
CA THR A 74 -0.66 13.61 -14.85
C THR A 74 0.12 13.44 -13.56
N ILE A 75 -0.42 12.65 -12.64
CA ILE A 75 0.28 12.29 -11.39
C ILE A 75 1.38 11.29 -11.71
N VAL A 76 2.55 11.45 -11.09
CA VAL A 76 3.67 10.51 -11.26
C VAL A 76 4.11 9.99 -9.89
N ILE A 77 4.16 8.67 -9.76
CA ILE A 77 4.72 7.95 -8.61
C ILE A 77 5.99 7.23 -9.08
N LEU A 78 7.08 7.41 -8.36
CA LEU A 78 8.32 6.68 -8.60
C LEU A 78 8.39 5.44 -7.72
N ILE A 79 8.78 4.31 -8.32
CA ILE A 79 9.09 3.09 -7.58
C ILE A 79 10.57 2.74 -7.74
N THR A 80 11.18 2.11 -6.75
CA THR A 80 12.59 1.73 -6.82
C THR A 80 12.94 0.56 -5.90
N ALA A 81 13.91 -0.24 -6.30
CA ALA A 81 14.49 -1.28 -5.44
C ALA A 81 15.46 -0.71 -4.39
N TYR A 82 15.95 0.53 -4.60
CA TYR A 82 16.95 1.17 -3.74
C TYR A 82 16.49 2.57 -3.34
N ALA A 83 15.71 2.64 -2.27
CA ALA A 83 15.30 3.92 -1.70
C ALA A 83 16.49 4.58 -1.00
N SER A 84 16.83 5.81 -1.40
CA SER A 84 17.73 6.68 -0.65
C SER A 84 17.04 8.02 -0.37
N GLY A 85 17.38 8.63 0.77
CA GLY A 85 16.79 9.93 1.12
C GLY A 85 17.08 11.02 0.09
N GLU A 86 18.26 10.98 -0.55
CA GLU A 86 18.66 11.96 -1.57
C GLU A 86 17.83 11.82 -2.86
N THR A 87 17.66 10.59 -3.35
CA THR A 87 16.86 10.34 -4.56
C THR A 87 15.39 10.64 -4.34
N ALA A 88 14.85 10.34 -3.16
CA ALA A 88 13.47 10.68 -2.81
C ALA A 88 13.25 12.20 -2.79
N VAL A 89 14.16 12.96 -2.13
CA VAL A 89 14.06 14.43 -2.09
C VAL A 89 14.16 15.03 -3.50
N ASN A 90 15.04 14.50 -4.36
CA ASN A 90 15.17 14.96 -5.74
C ASN A 90 13.88 14.68 -6.54
N ALA A 91 13.33 13.47 -6.45
CA ALA A 91 12.07 13.10 -7.09
C ALA A 91 10.92 14.03 -6.71
N MET A 92 10.78 14.33 -5.42
CA MET A 92 9.73 15.22 -4.93
C MET A 92 9.91 16.66 -5.42
N LYS A 93 11.15 17.17 -5.52
CA LYS A 93 11.45 18.49 -6.09
C LYS A 93 11.08 18.60 -7.56
N GLU A 94 11.24 17.52 -8.31
CA GLU A 94 10.91 17.45 -9.74
C GLU A 94 9.41 17.17 -9.99
N GLY A 95 8.60 17.13 -8.93
CA GLY A 95 7.15 17.05 -9.02
C GLY A 95 6.58 15.64 -9.00
N ALA A 96 7.31 14.65 -8.48
CA ALA A 96 6.71 13.36 -8.13
C ALA A 96 5.63 13.56 -7.05
N TYR A 97 4.57 12.80 -7.14
CA TYR A 97 3.54 12.75 -6.11
C TYR A 97 4.03 11.98 -4.88
N ASP A 98 4.68 10.86 -5.13
CA ASP A 98 5.26 10.02 -4.09
C ASP A 98 6.40 9.15 -4.63
N TYR A 99 7.13 8.54 -3.70
CA TYR A 99 8.29 7.72 -3.95
C TYR A 99 8.21 6.45 -3.09
N VAL A 100 8.06 5.28 -3.72
CA VAL A 100 7.76 4.01 -3.06
C VAL A 100 8.86 2.98 -3.32
N GLU A 101 9.19 2.18 -2.31
CA GLU A 101 10.16 1.09 -2.44
C GLU A 101 9.50 -0.17 -3.01
N LYS A 102 10.13 -0.80 -4.05
CA LYS A 102 9.64 -2.06 -4.70
C LYS A 102 9.52 -3.24 -3.73
N GLY A 103 10.27 -3.25 -2.64
CA GLY A 103 10.19 -4.26 -1.57
C GLY A 103 9.18 -3.95 -0.46
N GLY A 104 8.47 -2.84 -0.56
CA GLY A 104 7.48 -2.41 0.41
C GLY A 104 6.20 -3.24 0.44
N SER A 105 5.26 -2.83 1.27
CA SER A 105 3.94 -3.49 1.35
C SER A 105 3.10 -3.18 0.11
N ILE A 106 2.46 -4.20 -0.46
CA ILE A 106 1.49 -4.04 -1.56
C ILE A 106 0.37 -3.07 -1.15
N GLU A 107 -0.08 -3.17 0.09
CA GLU A 107 -1.11 -2.30 0.66
C GLU A 107 -0.67 -0.83 0.74
N GLU A 108 0.62 -0.59 0.92
CA GLU A 108 1.18 0.77 0.91
C GLU A 108 1.11 1.37 -0.49
N LEU A 109 1.54 0.63 -1.52
CA LEU A 109 1.46 1.09 -2.90
C LEU A 109 -0.01 1.33 -3.32
N LYS A 110 -0.93 0.43 -2.98
CA LYS A 110 -2.37 0.61 -3.24
C LYS A 110 -2.91 1.89 -2.61
N LYS A 111 -2.56 2.16 -1.35
CA LYS A 111 -2.95 3.39 -0.64
C LYS A 111 -2.41 4.65 -1.30
N VAL A 112 -1.15 4.63 -1.71
CA VAL A 112 -0.52 5.77 -2.40
C VAL A 112 -1.22 6.05 -3.73
N VAL A 113 -1.47 5.02 -4.54
CA VAL A 113 -2.18 5.12 -5.83
C VAL A 113 -3.60 5.65 -5.62
N HIS A 114 -4.34 5.10 -4.67
CA HIS A 114 -5.70 5.53 -4.36
C HIS A 114 -5.74 7.00 -3.91
N SER A 115 -4.88 7.39 -2.97
CA SER A 115 -4.78 8.77 -2.48
C SER A 115 -4.42 9.76 -3.58
N ALA A 116 -3.55 9.36 -4.51
CA ALA A 116 -3.17 10.16 -5.67
C ALA A 116 -4.35 10.44 -6.60
N LEU A 117 -5.10 9.40 -6.94
CA LEU A 117 -6.27 9.49 -7.81
C LEU A 117 -7.45 10.23 -7.16
N LEU A 118 -7.63 10.07 -5.86
CA LEU A 118 -8.61 10.81 -5.07
C LEU A 118 -8.29 12.31 -5.06
N LYS A 119 -7.04 12.69 -4.80
CA LYS A 119 -6.59 14.07 -4.84
C LYS A 119 -6.77 14.72 -6.21
N LYS A 120 -6.62 13.95 -7.29
CA LYS A 120 -6.89 14.41 -8.66
C LYS A 120 -8.39 14.53 -8.96
N GLY A 121 -9.28 13.98 -8.12
CA GLY A 121 -10.73 13.97 -8.35
C GLY A 121 -11.17 12.99 -9.45
N VAL A 122 -10.35 12.00 -9.78
CA VAL A 122 -10.68 10.97 -10.79
C VAL A 122 -11.54 9.86 -10.20
N ILE A 123 -11.42 9.65 -8.90
CA ILE A 123 -12.22 8.71 -8.12
C ILE A 123 -12.89 9.46 -6.97
N ASP A 124 -14.12 9.09 -6.65
CA ASP A 124 -14.87 9.64 -5.53
C ASP A 124 -14.64 8.80 -4.28
N GLU A 125 -14.60 9.45 -3.10
CA GLU A 125 -14.58 8.78 -1.79
C GLU A 125 -15.72 7.77 -1.61
N LYS A 126 -16.82 7.92 -2.35
CA LYS A 126 -17.98 7.04 -2.29
C LYS A 126 -17.83 5.69 -3.00
N ASN A 127 -16.83 5.53 -3.87
CA ASN A 127 -16.51 4.26 -4.52
C ASN A 127 -15.42 3.47 -3.78
N GLU A 128 -15.07 3.90 -2.59
CA GLU A 128 -14.45 2.97 -1.67
C GLU A 128 -15.43 1.80 -1.46
N LYS A 129 -15.17 0.63 -2.10
CA LYS A 129 -15.02 -0.54 -1.24
C LYS A 129 -13.91 -0.09 -0.27
N LYS A 130 -14.29 0.52 0.85
CA LYS A 130 -13.46 0.53 2.02
C LYS A 130 -12.85 -0.88 2.07
N PRO A 131 -11.51 -1.06 2.04
CA PRO A 131 -11.02 -2.12 2.88
C PRO A 131 -11.72 -1.72 4.15
N GLU A 132 -12.67 -2.54 4.60
CA GLU A 132 -13.28 -2.31 5.88
C GLU A 132 -12.12 -1.90 6.75
N GLU A 133 -11.95 -0.58 6.99
CA GLU A 133 -11.57 -0.14 8.27
C GLU A 133 -12.75 -0.66 9.13
N GLU A 134 -12.82 -1.96 9.28
CA GLU A 134 -12.88 -2.47 10.60
C GLU A 134 -11.84 -1.59 11.29
N HIS A 135 -12.30 -0.49 11.89
CA HIS A 135 -11.67 -0.07 13.12
C HIS A 135 -11.48 -1.39 13.83
N ALA A 136 -10.29 -1.96 13.62
CA ALA A 136 -10.03 -3.27 14.16
C ALA A 136 -10.00 -3.08 15.67
N SER A 137 -11.18 -2.82 16.19
CA SER A 137 -11.52 -3.04 17.57
C SER A 137 -11.68 -4.55 17.66
N PHE A 138 -10.54 -5.20 17.60
CA PHE A 138 -10.49 -6.61 17.87
C PHE A 138 -10.74 -6.78 19.37
N CYS A 139 -11.96 -7.17 19.72
CA CYS A 139 -12.38 -7.34 21.11
C CYS A 139 -12.12 -6.11 22.00
N GLY A 140 -12.44 -4.90 21.54
CA GLY A 140 -12.24 -3.66 22.29
C GLY A 140 -10.81 -3.07 22.23
N MET A 141 -9.90 -3.69 21.50
CA MET A 141 -8.58 -3.13 21.21
C MET A 141 -8.61 -2.39 19.89
N ILE A 142 -8.38 -1.07 19.91
CA ILE A 142 -8.28 -0.25 18.72
C ILE A 142 -6.80 -0.16 18.34
N GLY A 143 -6.46 -0.53 17.09
CA GLY A 143 -5.10 -0.39 16.58
C GLY A 143 -5.03 -0.71 15.10
N SER A 144 -4.66 0.30 14.30
CA SER A 144 -4.46 0.19 12.85
C SER A 144 -2.99 -0.03 12.48
N THR A 145 -2.05 0.02 13.44
CA THR A 145 -0.63 -0.17 13.15
C THR A 145 -0.32 -1.60 12.73
N ARG A 146 0.70 -1.77 11.90
CA ARG A 146 1.16 -3.09 11.40
C ARG A 146 1.49 -4.05 12.55
N GLU A 147 2.04 -3.52 13.65
CA GLU A 147 2.35 -4.27 14.86
C GLU A 147 1.08 -4.79 15.53
N MET A 148 0.04 -3.96 15.64
CA MET A 148 -1.24 -4.38 16.21
C MET A 148 -1.94 -5.42 15.34
N GLN A 149 -1.90 -5.29 14.03
CA GLN A 149 -2.45 -6.29 13.11
C GLN A 149 -1.73 -7.65 13.23
N LYS A 150 -0.40 -7.65 13.40
CA LYS A 150 0.36 -8.89 13.69
C LYS A 150 -0.08 -9.51 15.01
N ILE A 151 -0.31 -8.70 16.04
CA ILE A 151 -0.80 -9.17 17.35
C ILE A 151 -2.19 -9.79 17.20
N PHE A 152 -3.12 -9.14 16.49
CA PHE A 152 -4.46 -9.68 16.22
C PHE A 152 -4.41 -11.01 15.45
N GLY A 153 -3.55 -11.10 14.43
CA GLY A 153 -3.31 -12.35 13.72
C GLY A 153 -2.74 -13.46 14.60
N THR A 154 -1.87 -13.12 15.56
CA THR A 154 -1.32 -14.06 16.53
C THR A 154 -2.39 -14.53 17.51
N ILE A 155 -3.22 -13.62 18.03
CA ILE A 155 -4.35 -13.97 18.92
C ILE A 155 -5.28 -14.98 18.25
N LYS A 156 -5.69 -14.75 17.02
CA LYS A 156 -6.54 -15.68 16.24
C LYS A 156 -5.91 -17.08 16.10
N LYS A 157 -4.58 -17.14 15.91
CA LYS A 157 -3.86 -18.42 15.76
C LYS A 157 -3.73 -19.21 17.06
N VAL A 158 -3.57 -18.51 18.21
CA VAL A 158 -3.33 -19.18 19.50
C VAL A 158 -4.59 -19.41 20.31
N ALA A 159 -5.71 -18.76 19.98
CA ALA A 159 -6.95 -18.80 20.76
C ALA A 159 -7.50 -20.22 20.97
N ASP A 160 -7.45 -21.07 19.94
CA ASP A 160 -7.93 -22.45 20.00
C ASP A 160 -6.87 -23.49 20.38
N THR A 161 -5.66 -23.04 20.70
CA THR A 161 -4.60 -23.96 21.11
C THR A 161 -4.70 -24.29 22.61
N PRO A 162 -4.32 -25.52 23.05
CA PRO A 162 -4.24 -25.86 24.47
C PRO A 162 -2.97 -25.32 25.17
N ALA A 163 -2.20 -24.49 24.50
CA ALA A 163 -0.92 -23.97 24.98
C ALA A 163 -1.09 -22.89 26.05
N ASN A 164 -0.16 -22.83 26.99
CA ASN A 164 -0.05 -21.70 27.93
C ASN A 164 0.49 -20.48 27.19
N ILE A 165 -0.16 -19.34 27.34
CA ILE A 165 0.19 -18.10 26.64
C ILE A 165 0.76 -17.10 27.64
N LEU A 166 1.99 -16.63 27.41
CA LEU A 166 2.63 -15.58 28.21
C LEU A 166 2.55 -14.23 27.46
N ILE A 167 1.91 -13.24 28.09
CA ILE A 167 1.78 -11.89 27.53
C ILE A 167 2.73 -10.95 28.29
N LEU A 168 3.76 -10.45 27.61
CA LEU A 168 4.74 -9.52 28.16
C LEU A 168 4.46 -8.09 27.66
N GLY A 169 4.67 -7.11 28.52
CA GLY A 169 4.54 -5.69 28.17
C GLY A 169 4.64 -4.77 29.38
N LYS A 170 4.95 -3.50 29.15
CA LYS A 170 5.02 -2.47 30.20
C LYS A 170 3.67 -2.31 30.90
N SER A 171 3.66 -1.71 32.10
CA SER A 171 2.42 -1.35 32.79
C SER A 171 1.60 -0.40 31.90
N GLY A 172 0.26 -0.53 31.90
CA GLY A 172 -0.62 0.28 31.07
C GLY A 172 -0.83 -0.20 29.62
N THR A 173 -0.10 -1.21 29.13
CA THR A 173 -0.20 -1.72 27.73
C THR A 173 -1.44 -2.59 27.45
N ARG A 174 -2.47 -2.47 28.28
CA ARG A 174 -3.76 -3.16 28.10
C ARG A 174 -3.68 -4.69 27.97
N LYS A 175 -2.74 -5.34 28.68
CA LYS A 175 -2.57 -6.81 28.68
C LYS A 175 -3.86 -7.56 29.03
N LYS A 176 -4.70 -7.01 29.93
CA LYS A 176 -6.02 -7.60 30.28
C LYS A 176 -6.97 -7.65 29.08
N LEU A 177 -6.91 -6.67 28.17
CA LEU A 177 -7.73 -6.71 26.95
C LEU A 177 -7.25 -7.78 25.99
N MET A 178 -5.92 -8.00 25.86
CA MET A 178 -5.38 -9.11 25.08
C MET A 178 -5.84 -10.47 25.63
N THR A 179 -5.81 -10.68 26.94
CA THR A 179 -6.28 -11.91 27.55
C THR A 179 -7.75 -12.17 27.25
N ARG A 180 -8.58 -11.13 27.35
CA ARG A 180 -10.00 -11.22 27.01
C ARG A 180 -10.19 -11.53 25.52
N ALA A 181 -9.44 -10.89 24.64
CA ALA A 181 -9.51 -11.13 23.20
C ALA A 181 -9.14 -12.57 22.82
N ILE A 182 -8.14 -13.17 23.48
CA ILE A 182 -7.80 -14.59 23.29
C ILE A 182 -8.96 -15.49 23.73
N HIS A 183 -9.55 -15.22 24.87
CA HIS A 183 -10.69 -15.99 25.39
C HIS A 183 -11.91 -15.87 24.47
N ASP A 184 -12.27 -14.66 24.05
CA ASP A 184 -13.45 -14.38 23.22
C ASP A 184 -13.35 -15.00 21.81
N ASN A 185 -12.11 -15.22 21.33
CA ASN A 185 -11.86 -15.89 20.04
C ASN A 185 -11.55 -17.38 20.17
N SER A 186 -11.67 -17.96 21.34
CA SER A 186 -11.43 -19.39 21.55
C SER A 186 -12.72 -20.20 21.56
N SER A 187 -12.62 -21.50 21.36
CA SER A 187 -13.74 -22.45 21.52
C SER A 187 -14.36 -22.42 22.94
N ARG A 188 -13.67 -21.76 23.89
CA ARG A 188 -14.09 -21.62 25.30
C ARG A 188 -14.78 -20.30 25.60
N THR A 189 -15.14 -19.50 24.61
CA THR A 189 -15.76 -18.17 24.78
C THR A 189 -17.02 -18.18 25.66
N LYS A 190 -17.73 -19.31 25.76
CA LYS A 190 -18.91 -19.49 26.61
C LYS A 190 -18.56 -19.90 28.06
N MET A 191 -17.31 -20.18 28.36
CA MET A 191 -16.83 -20.55 29.68
C MET A 191 -16.44 -19.30 30.48
N PRO A 192 -16.52 -19.31 31.81
CA PRO A 192 -16.11 -18.18 32.62
C PRO A 192 -14.60 -18.00 32.58
N ILE A 193 -14.14 -16.74 32.42
CA ILE A 193 -12.74 -16.38 32.57
C ILE A 193 -12.45 -16.02 34.02
N VAL A 194 -11.44 -16.63 34.63
CA VAL A 194 -11.01 -16.34 35.99
C VAL A 194 -9.71 -15.53 35.92
N ILE A 195 -9.73 -14.33 36.51
CA ILE A 195 -8.57 -13.43 36.57
C ILE A 195 -8.04 -13.47 38.01
N ILE A 196 -6.80 -13.94 38.19
CA ILE A 196 -6.08 -13.92 39.47
C ILE A 196 -5.07 -12.78 39.41
N ASN A 197 -5.07 -11.88 40.41
CA ASN A 197 -4.13 -10.77 40.53
C ASN A 197 -3.05 -11.10 41.55
#